data_885cea15536cf58d796cc141cdfcaf6a
#
_entry.id   885cea15536cf58d796cc141cdfcaf6a
#
_cell.length_a   1.000
_cell.length_b   1.000
_cell.length_c   1.000
_cell.angle_alpha   90.00
_cell.angle_beta   90.00
_cell.angle_gamma   90.00
#
_symmetry.space_group_name_H-M   'P 1'
#
loop_
_entity.id
_entity.type
_entity.pdbx_description
1 polymer ?
#
loop_
_entity_poly.entity_id
_entity_poly.type
_entity_poly.pdbx_seq_one_letter_code
_entity_poly.pdbx_strand_id
1 'polypeptide(L)'
;MKKYILPLLSFCLVLSVSVQEVAEVSPWKCTGVVGLNASATGLVNWAAGGNNNVNGVAFSKVRLTFAENNLSWESNLNLEYGLSYIDQKYDPFQKSSDVIDFKTKFGWQFHKSWFLTVSGGFKSQFDLGRAYDGSEADDPIVSKFLAPSYTDISVGIDWKPNSIFSVYLSPIAGQITTAVVGDKMNEKYAEIFPLENGGLRQALQEKYATWSYSKEANADGTYDKIYKNFKAELGLTLKGSINYTYKDLKIITSIGLFTPYAWDKTEMLDAEGNFVGYRDNNRRFGNFDVDWDAAISYQFLKCLNVTLSTSLKYYNGVKIADADGVLAERVQFKSILGLGVGYSF
;
A
#
# COMPACT_ATOMS: atom_id res chain seq x y z
N MET A 1 -1.80 17.22 22.86
CA MET A 1 -1.85 15.97 22.07
C MET A 1 -0.94 14.89 22.64
N LYS A 2 -1.14 14.46 23.92
CA LYS A 2 -0.24 13.51 24.62
C LYS A 2 -0.96 12.31 25.24
N LYS A 3 -2.17 11.94 24.79
CA LYS A 3 -2.99 10.92 25.51
C LYS A 3 -3.39 9.66 24.74
N TYR A 4 -2.93 9.45 23.49
CA TYR A 4 -3.42 8.32 22.67
C TYR A 4 -2.36 7.34 22.13
N ILE A 5 -1.08 7.48 22.54
CA ILE A 5 0.01 6.59 22.05
C ILE A 5 0.24 5.39 23.01
N LEU A 6 -0.22 5.48 24.26
CA LEU A 6 0.07 4.45 25.27
C LEU A 6 -0.72 3.13 25.20
N PRO A 7 -1.96 3.05 24.68
CA PRO A 7 -2.68 1.77 24.69
C PRO A 7 -2.27 0.77 23.60
N LEU A 8 -1.57 1.20 22.51
CA LEU A 8 -1.18 0.26 21.46
C LEU A 8 0.05 -0.60 21.82
N LEU A 9 0.92 -0.09 22.69
CA LEU A 9 2.07 -0.85 23.21
C LEU A 9 1.66 -1.86 24.29
N SER A 10 0.56 -1.61 25.03
CA SER A 10 0.08 -2.51 26.08
C SER A 10 -0.55 -3.80 25.55
N PHE A 11 -1.01 -3.84 24.29
CA PHE A 11 -1.65 -5.03 23.73
C PHE A 11 -0.65 -6.14 23.36
N CYS A 12 0.61 -5.80 23.13
CA CYS A 12 1.65 -6.78 22.82
C CYS A 12 2.30 -7.41 24.07
N LEU A 13 2.08 -6.87 25.27
CA LEU A 13 2.76 -7.30 26.51
C LEU A 13 1.95 -8.31 27.35
N VAL A 14 0.71 -8.61 26.99
CA VAL A 14 -0.19 -9.46 27.80
C VAL A 14 -0.20 -10.94 27.37
N LEU A 15 0.52 -11.32 26.31
CA LEU A 15 0.52 -12.71 25.80
C LEU A 15 1.66 -13.61 26.31
N SER A 16 2.37 -13.23 27.38
CA SER A 16 3.34 -14.10 28.04
C SER A 16 2.81 -14.69 29.36
N VAL A 17 1.64 -15.31 29.33
CA VAL A 17 1.22 -16.22 30.41
C VAL A 17 1.53 -17.64 29.97
N SER A 18 2.61 -18.20 30.53
CA SER A 18 2.95 -19.61 30.45
C SER A 18 1.96 -20.42 31.24
N VAL A 19 0.97 -21.01 30.59
CA VAL A 19 0.22 -22.13 31.18
C VAL A 19 0.83 -23.41 30.58
N GLN A 20 1.56 -24.14 31.40
CA GLN A 20 1.94 -25.52 31.11
C GLN A 20 0.71 -26.41 31.32
N GLU A 21 -0.10 -26.57 30.30
CA GLU A 21 -1.02 -27.68 30.16
C GLU A 21 -0.62 -28.51 28.97
N VAL A 22 -0.81 -29.84 29.04
CA VAL A 22 -0.54 -30.79 27.95
C VAL A 22 -1.27 -30.30 26.71
N ALA A 23 -0.54 -29.63 25.82
CA ALA A 23 -1.09 -28.88 24.71
C ALA A 23 -1.55 -29.87 23.63
N GLU A 24 -2.85 -30.01 23.44
CA GLU A 24 -3.36 -30.27 22.09
C GLU A 24 -2.71 -29.25 21.15
N VAL A 25 -2.08 -29.72 20.10
CA VAL A 25 -1.36 -28.84 19.15
C VAL A 25 -2.42 -27.93 18.53
N SER A 26 -2.50 -26.70 19.00
CA SER A 26 -3.45 -25.72 18.47
C SER A 26 -3.28 -25.59 16.96
N PRO A 27 -4.36 -25.68 16.17
CA PRO A 27 -4.28 -25.45 14.74
C PRO A 27 -3.88 -24.01 14.38
N TRP A 28 -3.85 -23.11 15.35
CA TRP A 28 -3.45 -21.73 15.21
C TRP A 28 -2.00 -21.53 15.59
N LYS A 29 -1.28 -20.79 14.73
CA LYS A 29 0.08 -20.34 15.00
C LYS A 29 0.16 -18.84 14.75
N CYS A 30 0.58 -18.08 15.76
CA CYS A 30 0.91 -16.67 15.64
C CYS A 30 2.43 -16.52 15.63
N THR A 31 2.94 -15.79 14.66
CA THR A 31 4.36 -15.43 14.56
C THR A 31 4.47 -13.97 14.19
N GLY A 32 5.53 -13.32 14.63
CA GLY A 32 5.70 -11.93 14.28
C GLY A 32 7.10 -11.42 14.57
N VAL A 33 7.31 -10.19 14.15
CA VAL A 33 8.49 -9.40 14.48
C VAL A 33 8.07 -7.96 14.69
N VAL A 34 8.55 -7.39 15.77
CA VAL A 34 8.48 -5.96 16.04
C VAL A 34 9.89 -5.40 16.14
N GLY A 35 10.11 -4.20 15.64
CA GLY A 35 11.46 -3.67 15.66
C GLY A 35 11.55 -2.23 15.26
N LEU A 36 12.79 -1.74 15.30
CA LEU A 36 13.19 -0.41 14.88
C LEU A 36 14.33 -0.55 13.86
N ASN A 37 14.19 0.12 12.74
CA ASN A 37 15.28 0.36 11.80
C ASN A 37 15.75 1.79 11.95
N ALA A 38 17.06 1.99 11.95
CA ALA A 38 17.65 3.33 11.95
C ALA A 38 18.74 3.42 10.88
N SER A 39 18.85 4.61 10.28
CA SER A 39 19.96 4.98 9.42
C SER A 39 20.35 6.41 9.64
N ALA A 40 21.62 6.75 9.43
CA ALA A 40 22.10 8.12 9.52
C ALA A 40 23.10 8.41 8.41
N THR A 41 23.07 9.64 7.91
CA THR A 41 24.07 10.21 6.99
C THR A 41 24.69 11.42 7.64
N GLY A 42 26.00 11.41 7.80
CA GLY A 42 26.77 12.53 8.29
C GLY A 42 27.74 13.07 7.21
N LEU A 43 27.67 14.35 6.92
CA LEU A 43 28.45 15.03 5.90
C LEU A 43 29.25 16.16 6.59
N VAL A 44 30.56 16.15 6.43
CA VAL A 44 31.45 17.22 6.93
C VAL A 44 32.30 17.67 5.77
N ASN A 45 32.21 18.95 5.41
CA ASN A 45 32.97 19.57 4.29
C ASN A 45 32.77 18.80 2.95
N TRP A 46 31.57 18.26 2.74
CA TRP A 46 31.24 17.46 1.56
C TRP A 46 30.80 18.37 0.41
N ALA A 47 31.61 18.45 -0.66
CA ALA A 47 31.41 19.39 -1.76
C ALA A 47 30.31 18.93 -2.79
N ALA A 48 29.93 17.64 -2.79
CA ALA A 48 29.00 17.10 -3.76
C ALA A 48 27.50 17.33 -3.44
N GLY A 49 27.21 18.07 -2.34
CA GLY A 49 25.84 18.36 -1.90
C GLY A 49 25.22 17.24 -1.06
N GLY A 50 23.99 17.44 -0.60
CA GLY A 50 23.26 16.57 0.32
C GLY A 50 23.15 17.17 1.72
N ASN A 51 22.31 16.57 2.57
CA ASN A 51 22.06 17.01 3.93
C ASN A 51 22.37 15.89 4.92
N ASN A 52 22.84 16.26 6.11
CA ASN A 52 22.88 15.34 7.23
C ASN A 52 21.45 14.88 7.52
N ASN A 53 21.27 13.60 7.75
CA ASN A 53 19.97 13.08 8.11
C ASN A 53 20.05 11.89 9.06
N VAL A 54 19.01 11.74 9.86
CA VAL A 54 18.76 10.55 10.69
C VAL A 54 17.36 10.09 10.40
N ASN A 55 17.22 8.82 10.06
CA ASN A 55 15.92 8.20 9.80
C ASN A 55 15.68 7.07 10.79
N GLY A 56 14.46 7.02 11.34
CA GLY A 56 14.00 5.96 12.22
C GLY A 56 12.65 5.41 11.75
N VAL A 57 12.53 4.09 11.65
CA VAL A 57 11.29 3.40 11.25
C VAL A 57 10.94 2.34 12.29
N ALA A 58 9.81 2.52 12.97
CA ALA A 58 9.21 1.48 13.78
C ALA A 58 8.34 0.57 12.90
N PHE A 59 8.43 -0.72 13.08
CA PHE A 59 7.64 -1.69 12.32
C PHE A 59 7.11 -2.82 13.18
N SER A 60 5.97 -3.37 12.75
CA SER A 60 5.37 -4.59 13.31
C SER A 60 4.84 -5.45 12.15
N LYS A 61 5.31 -6.69 12.07
CA LYS A 61 4.86 -7.67 11.08
C LYS A 61 4.34 -8.89 11.83
N VAL A 62 3.04 -9.13 11.74
CA VAL A 62 2.36 -10.23 12.45
C VAL A 62 1.74 -11.16 11.41
N ARG A 63 1.96 -12.45 11.58
CA ARG A 63 1.36 -13.50 10.77
C ARG A 63 0.60 -14.46 11.67
N LEU A 64 -0.70 -14.59 11.40
CA LEU A 64 -1.59 -15.57 12.01
C LEU A 64 -1.90 -16.65 10.99
N THR A 65 -1.66 -17.91 11.33
CA THR A 65 -1.97 -19.05 10.46
C THR A 65 -2.83 -20.05 11.20
N PHE A 66 -3.76 -20.63 10.47
CA PHE A 66 -4.59 -21.75 10.88
C PHE A 66 -4.44 -22.85 9.84
N ALA A 67 -4.23 -24.08 10.28
CA ALA A 67 -4.22 -25.24 9.41
C ALA A 67 -4.78 -26.45 10.13
N GLU A 68 -5.92 -26.94 9.65
CA GLU A 68 -6.55 -28.14 10.17
C GLU A 68 -7.31 -28.86 9.05
N ASN A 69 -7.08 -30.17 8.93
CA ASN A 69 -7.65 -30.98 7.87
C ASN A 69 -7.35 -30.39 6.48
N ASN A 70 -8.41 -30.02 5.73
CA ASN A 70 -8.31 -29.43 4.40
C ASN A 70 -8.47 -27.89 4.43
N LEU A 71 -8.52 -27.28 5.62
CA LEU A 71 -8.71 -25.85 5.75
C LEU A 71 -7.40 -25.17 6.11
N SER A 72 -7.16 -24.03 5.50
CA SER A 72 -6.04 -23.16 5.83
C SER A 72 -6.51 -21.71 5.87
N TRP A 73 -6.06 -20.96 6.87
CA TRP A 73 -6.28 -19.53 6.95
C TRP A 73 -4.97 -18.85 7.29
N GLU A 74 -4.63 -17.83 6.56
CA GLU A 74 -3.44 -17.01 6.78
C GLU A 74 -3.82 -15.54 6.76
N SER A 75 -3.44 -14.81 7.80
CA SER A 75 -3.56 -13.36 7.84
C SER A 75 -2.21 -12.74 8.15
N ASN A 76 -1.86 -11.70 7.42
CA ASN A 76 -0.62 -10.95 7.58
C ASN A 76 -0.97 -9.47 7.80
N LEU A 77 -0.43 -8.90 8.86
CA LEU A 77 -0.53 -7.47 9.17
C LEU A 77 0.87 -6.89 9.18
N ASN A 78 1.12 -5.91 8.33
CA ASN A 78 2.34 -5.12 8.31
C ASN A 78 2.03 -3.67 8.62
N LEU A 79 2.63 -3.14 9.68
CA LEU A 79 2.51 -1.76 10.11
C LEU A 79 3.90 -1.14 10.15
N GLU A 80 4.05 0.03 9.52
CA GLU A 80 5.30 0.78 9.55
C GLU A 80 5.01 2.26 9.76
N TYR A 81 5.80 2.91 10.63
CA TYR A 81 5.79 4.36 10.78
C TYR A 81 7.20 4.87 10.97
N GLY A 82 7.61 5.79 10.13
CA GLY A 82 8.96 6.30 10.10
C GLY A 82 9.01 7.82 10.03
N LEU A 83 10.01 8.37 10.70
CA LEU A 83 10.35 9.78 10.69
C LEU A 83 11.81 9.96 10.30
N SER A 84 12.07 10.97 9.51
CA SER A 84 13.40 11.41 9.14
C SER A 84 13.63 12.82 9.68
N TYR A 85 14.76 13.03 10.33
CA TYR A 85 15.28 14.38 10.58
C TYR A 85 16.32 14.70 9.53
N ILE A 86 16.14 15.79 8.82
CA ILE A 86 17.05 16.29 7.79
C ILE A 86 17.56 17.63 8.26
N ASP A 87 18.89 17.82 8.25
CA ASP A 87 19.53 19.08 8.63
C ASP A 87 19.33 20.13 7.52
N GLN A 88 18.16 20.76 7.58
CA GLN A 88 17.75 21.81 6.65
C GLN A 88 16.90 22.87 7.38
N LYS A 89 16.77 24.05 6.76
CA LYS A 89 16.13 25.22 7.40
C LYS A 89 14.63 25.02 7.60
N TYR A 90 13.94 24.47 6.59
CA TYR A 90 12.49 24.25 6.61
C TYR A 90 12.19 22.77 6.64
N ASP A 91 11.10 22.37 7.27
CA ASP A 91 10.61 20.98 7.38
C ASP A 91 11.70 19.94 7.74
N PRO A 92 12.46 20.19 8.83
CA PRO A 92 13.53 19.25 9.21
C PRO A 92 12.98 17.86 9.60
N PHE A 93 11.73 17.79 10.06
CA PHE A 93 11.08 16.52 10.39
C PHE A 93 10.09 16.11 9.31
N GLN A 94 10.42 15.04 8.61
CA GLN A 94 9.64 14.53 7.50
C GLN A 94 9.19 13.09 7.78
N LYS A 95 8.00 12.74 7.31
CA LYS A 95 7.53 11.37 7.34
C LYS A 95 8.26 10.54 6.26
N SER A 96 8.96 9.49 6.66
CA SER A 96 9.77 8.65 5.77
C SER A 96 9.09 7.32 5.40
N SER A 97 8.26 6.80 6.29
CA SER A 97 7.45 5.60 6.04
C SER A 97 6.13 5.70 6.77
N ASP A 98 5.07 5.17 6.13
CA ASP A 98 3.73 5.13 6.76
C ASP A 98 2.93 4.06 6.01
N VAL A 99 2.77 2.89 6.62
CA VAL A 99 2.17 1.72 5.97
C VAL A 99 1.22 1.03 6.93
N ILE A 100 -0.01 0.81 6.44
CA ILE A 100 -0.95 -0.19 6.94
C ILE A 100 -1.15 -1.17 5.78
N ASP A 101 -0.72 -2.42 5.92
CA ASP A 101 -0.95 -3.48 4.92
C ASP A 101 -1.48 -4.72 5.63
N PHE A 102 -2.76 -5.02 5.42
CA PHE A 102 -3.43 -6.21 5.91
C PHE A 102 -3.80 -7.11 4.74
N LYS A 103 -3.41 -8.37 4.81
CA LYS A 103 -3.76 -9.39 3.81
C LYS A 103 -4.27 -10.62 4.52
N THR A 104 -5.33 -11.23 3.98
CA THR A 104 -5.89 -12.47 4.50
C THR A 104 -6.23 -13.42 3.36
N LYS A 105 -6.02 -14.71 3.59
CA LYS A 105 -6.35 -15.80 2.66
C LYS A 105 -7.00 -16.94 3.42
N PHE A 106 -8.18 -17.35 3.01
CA PHE A 106 -8.84 -18.57 3.48
C PHE A 106 -8.87 -19.58 2.32
N GLY A 107 -8.33 -20.77 2.53
CA GLY A 107 -8.19 -21.81 1.51
C GLY A 107 -8.81 -23.13 1.94
N TRP A 108 -9.54 -23.77 1.03
CA TRP A 108 -9.99 -25.14 1.14
C TRP A 108 -9.22 -26.03 0.16
N GLN A 109 -8.48 -26.99 0.69
CA GLN A 109 -7.68 -27.93 -0.09
C GLN A 109 -8.57 -29.03 -0.69
N PHE A 110 -8.73 -29.01 -2.00
CA PHE A 110 -9.52 -30.03 -2.71
C PHE A 110 -8.66 -31.09 -3.41
N HIS A 111 -7.36 -30.81 -3.57
CA HIS A 111 -6.37 -31.75 -4.10
C HIS A 111 -4.97 -31.40 -3.55
N LYS A 112 -4.04 -32.34 -3.53
CA LYS A 112 -2.70 -32.28 -2.86
C LYS A 112 -2.05 -30.89 -2.72
N SER A 113 -1.99 -30.13 -3.82
CA SER A 113 -1.34 -28.80 -3.84
C SER A 113 -2.30 -27.69 -4.30
N TRP A 114 -3.59 -27.98 -4.44
CA TRP A 114 -4.58 -27.09 -5.00
C TRP A 114 -5.62 -26.69 -3.96
N PHE A 115 -5.84 -25.41 -3.85
CA PHE A 115 -6.78 -24.81 -2.89
C PHE A 115 -7.78 -23.93 -3.62
N LEU A 116 -9.05 -24.05 -3.29
CA LEU A 116 -10.04 -23.03 -3.56
C LEU A 116 -9.85 -21.95 -2.49
N THR A 117 -9.58 -20.72 -2.90
CA THR A 117 -9.13 -19.68 -1.98
C THR A 117 -9.93 -18.40 -2.13
N VAL A 118 -10.36 -17.85 -0.98
CA VAL A 118 -10.85 -16.48 -0.86
C VAL A 118 -9.71 -15.63 -0.30
N SER A 119 -9.37 -14.53 -0.96
CA SER A 119 -8.32 -13.61 -0.54
C SER A 119 -8.89 -12.21 -0.37
N GLY A 120 -8.45 -11.51 0.66
CA GLY A 120 -8.75 -10.10 0.88
C GLY A 120 -7.50 -9.33 1.26
N GLY A 121 -7.46 -8.07 0.90
CA GLY A 121 -6.37 -7.15 1.21
C GLY A 121 -6.88 -5.75 1.51
N PHE A 122 -6.16 -5.03 2.36
CA PHE A 122 -6.38 -3.63 2.64
C PHE A 122 -5.05 -2.93 2.85
N LYS A 123 -4.80 -1.87 2.09
CA LYS A 123 -3.62 -1.03 2.23
C LYS A 123 -4.03 0.42 2.44
N SER A 124 -3.39 1.12 3.37
CA SER A 124 -3.55 2.56 3.60
C SER A 124 -2.34 3.10 4.38
N GLN A 125 -2.47 4.28 4.92
CA GLN A 125 -1.51 4.94 5.82
C GLN A 125 -2.20 5.51 7.06
N PHE A 126 -1.43 5.83 8.11
CA PHE A 126 -1.95 6.37 9.37
C PHE A 126 -2.17 7.88 9.31
N ASP A 127 -1.20 8.60 8.75
CA ASP A 127 -1.06 10.04 8.90
C ASP A 127 -0.97 10.76 7.54
N LEU A 128 -1.01 12.09 7.59
CA LEU A 128 -0.86 12.95 6.41
C LEU A 128 0.51 12.73 5.75
N GLY A 129 0.49 12.52 4.45
CA GLY A 129 1.68 12.63 3.61
C GLY A 129 1.77 14.00 2.99
N ARG A 130 2.95 14.58 2.98
CA ARG A 130 3.26 15.88 2.40
C ARG A 130 4.28 15.73 1.29
N ALA A 131 4.22 16.62 0.32
CA ALA A 131 5.26 16.73 -0.70
C ALA A 131 6.26 17.77 -0.23
N TYR A 132 7.25 17.32 0.55
CA TYR A 132 8.28 18.19 1.09
C TYR A 132 9.20 18.70 -0.03
N ASP A 133 9.28 20.00 -0.20
CA ASP A 133 10.17 20.67 -1.17
C ASP A 133 11.31 21.48 -0.52
N GLY A 134 11.31 21.58 0.82
CA GLY A 134 12.29 22.32 1.59
C GLY A 134 12.14 23.85 1.51
N SER A 135 11.02 24.33 1.01
CA SER A 135 10.70 25.76 0.96
C SER A 135 10.08 26.25 2.27
N GLU A 136 9.86 27.56 2.40
CA GLU A 136 9.16 28.18 3.53
C GLU A 136 7.64 28.02 3.45
N ALA A 137 7.14 27.70 2.27
CA ALA A 137 5.71 27.51 2.05
C ALA A 137 5.21 26.21 2.68
N ASP A 138 3.93 26.17 3.04
CA ASP A 138 3.30 24.95 3.53
C ASP A 138 3.30 23.85 2.46
N ASP A 139 3.89 22.71 2.78
CA ASP A 139 3.93 21.55 1.88
C ASP A 139 2.53 21.03 1.52
N PRO A 140 2.25 20.83 0.24
CA PRO A 140 0.97 20.30 -0.18
C PRO A 140 0.74 18.88 0.34
N ILE A 141 -0.49 18.62 0.79
CA ILE A 141 -0.92 17.30 1.24
C ILE A 141 -1.11 16.40 0.03
N VAL A 142 -0.42 15.27 0.04
CA VAL A 142 -0.45 14.31 -1.05
C VAL A 142 -1.12 12.98 -0.70
N SER A 143 -1.34 12.72 0.59
CA SER A 143 -2.03 11.52 1.06
C SER A 143 -2.50 11.64 2.51
N LYS A 144 -3.43 10.77 2.93
CA LYS A 144 -3.91 10.62 4.32
C LYS A 144 -4.59 9.26 4.49
N PHE A 145 -4.99 8.90 5.72
CA PHE A 145 -5.79 7.71 5.95
C PHE A 145 -7.04 7.69 5.04
N LEU A 146 -7.26 6.59 4.32
CA LEU A 146 -8.29 6.39 3.28
C LEU A 146 -8.19 7.31 2.05
N ALA A 147 -7.08 8.03 1.88
CA ALA A 147 -6.81 8.80 0.66
C ALA A 147 -5.30 8.76 0.32
N PRO A 148 -4.84 7.66 -0.37
CA PRO A 148 -5.66 6.53 -0.81
C PRO A 148 -5.83 5.43 0.23
N SER A 149 -6.85 4.57 0.03
CA SER A 149 -6.76 3.17 0.43
C SER A 149 -7.02 2.27 -0.78
N TYR A 150 -6.46 1.07 -0.72
CA TYR A 150 -6.66 0.02 -1.71
C TYR A 150 -7.18 -1.21 -1.00
N THR A 151 -8.37 -1.64 -1.41
CA THR A 151 -9.00 -2.87 -0.90
C THR A 151 -9.15 -3.84 -2.04
N ASP A 152 -8.69 -5.07 -1.88
CA ASP A 152 -8.91 -6.15 -2.83
C ASP A 152 -9.66 -7.31 -2.17
N ILE A 153 -10.56 -7.93 -2.93
CA ILE A 153 -11.22 -9.18 -2.57
C ILE A 153 -11.28 -10.07 -3.81
N SER A 154 -10.98 -11.36 -3.64
CA SER A 154 -10.93 -12.27 -4.79
C SER A 154 -11.22 -13.69 -4.39
N VAL A 155 -11.78 -14.45 -5.37
CA VAL A 155 -12.03 -15.88 -5.24
C VAL A 155 -11.36 -16.60 -6.39
N GLY A 156 -10.52 -17.59 -6.09
CA GLY A 156 -9.73 -18.25 -7.12
C GLY A 156 -9.05 -19.52 -6.63
N ILE A 157 -8.12 -19.99 -7.42
CA ILE A 157 -7.36 -21.21 -7.18
C ILE A 157 -5.92 -20.84 -6.80
N ASP A 158 -5.45 -21.38 -5.69
CA ASP A 158 -4.09 -21.24 -5.18
C ASP A 158 -3.35 -22.58 -5.34
N TRP A 159 -2.28 -22.58 -6.10
CA TRP A 159 -1.41 -23.74 -6.27
C TRP A 159 -0.18 -23.59 -5.38
N LYS A 160 -0.05 -24.49 -4.40
CA LYS A 160 1.04 -24.54 -3.42
C LYS A 160 1.74 -25.89 -3.48
N PRO A 161 2.69 -26.09 -4.40
CA PRO A 161 3.39 -27.38 -4.53
C PRO A 161 4.24 -27.73 -3.31
N ASN A 162 4.67 -26.71 -2.57
CA ASN A 162 5.45 -26.81 -1.33
C ASN A 162 5.24 -25.53 -0.47
N SER A 163 5.92 -25.45 0.65
CA SER A 163 5.85 -24.29 1.57
C SER A 163 6.57 -23.03 1.06
N ILE A 164 7.32 -23.13 -0.04
CA ILE A 164 8.13 -22.04 -0.59
C ILE A 164 7.33 -21.25 -1.64
N PHE A 165 6.61 -21.95 -2.52
CA PHE A 165 5.95 -21.37 -3.69
C PHE A 165 4.43 -21.34 -3.53
N SER A 166 3.83 -20.24 -3.97
CA SER A 166 2.38 -20.13 -4.17
C SER A 166 2.11 -19.35 -5.44
N VAL A 167 1.19 -19.87 -6.27
CA VAL A 167 0.66 -19.19 -7.44
C VAL A 167 -0.86 -19.17 -7.33
N TYR A 168 -1.43 -18.01 -7.24
CA TYR A 168 -2.86 -17.77 -7.08
C TYR A 168 -3.44 -17.09 -8.32
N LEU A 169 -4.42 -17.71 -8.91
CA LEU A 169 -5.18 -17.18 -10.05
C LEU A 169 -6.64 -17.00 -9.64
N SER A 170 -7.14 -15.80 -9.76
CA SER A 170 -8.54 -15.47 -9.50
C SER A 170 -9.20 -14.82 -10.72
N PRO A 171 -10.18 -15.49 -11.31
CA PRO A 171 -11.01 -14.88 -12.35
C PRO A 171 -12.08 -13.92 -11.78
N ILE A 172 -12.30 -13.91 -10.48
CA ILE A 172 -13.27 -13.04 -9.81
C ILE A 172 -12.51 -12.24 -8.75
N ALA A 173 -11.99 -11.08 -9.16
CA ALA A 173 -11.26 -10.17 -8.29
C ALA A 173 -11.89 -8.78 -8.34
N GLY A 174 -12.25 -8.24 -7.17
CA GLY A 174 -12.68 -6.85 -6.99
C GLY A 174 -11.55 -6.02 -6.42
N GLN A 175 -11.36 -4.83 -6.93
CA GLN A 175 -10.43 -3.82 -6.41
C GLN A 175 -11.17 -2.52 -6.16
N ILE A 176 -10.98 -1.93 -4.99
CA ILE A 176 -11.58 -0.66 -4.60
C ILE A 176 -10.46 0.30 -4.21
N THR A 177 -10.39 1.42 -4.91
CA THR A 177 -9.52 2.55 -4.55
C THR A 177 -10.37 3.63 -3.92
N THR A 178 -9.94 4.17 -2.77
CA THR A 178 -10.65 5.28 -2.12
C THR A 178 -9.80 6.53 -2.05
N ALA A 179 -10.48 7.69 -2.07
CA ALA A 179 -9.92 9.00 -1.76
C ALA A 179 -10.95 9.79 -0.94
N VAL A 180 -10.98 9.52 0.38
CA VAL A 180 -12.01 10.08 1.28
C VAL A 180 -11.43 11.23 2.08
N VAL A 181 -12.02 12.43 1.93
CA VAL A 181 -11.69 13.61 2.72
C VAL A 181 -12.97 14.17 3.33
N GLY A 182 -13.02 14.22 4.66
CA GLY A 182 -14.16 14.81 5.40
C GLY A 182 -14.19 16.33 5.30
N ASP A 183 -15.38 16.94 5.50
CA ASP A 183 -15.60 18.39 5.35
C ASP A 183 -14.67 19.22 6.23
N LYS A 184 -14.55 18.88 7.51
CA LYS A 184 -13.63 19.58 8.45
C LYS A 184 -12.18 19.59 7.99
N MET A 185 -11.72 18.51 7.33
CA MET A 185 -10.37 18.43 6.79
C MET A 185 -10.24 19.28 5.53
N ASN A 186 -11.26 19.26 4.67
CA ASN A 186 -11.31 20.07 3.46
C ASN A 186 -11.27 21.56 3.78
N GLU A 187 -12.05 22.01 4.76
CA GLU A 187 -12.08 23.39 5.26
C GLU A 187 -10.75 23.79 5.92
N LYS A 188 -10.17 22.91 6.72
CA LYS A 188 -8.90 23.19 7.43
C LYS A 188 -7.76 23.56 6.49
N TYR A 189 -7.73 22.99 5.29
CA TYR A 189 -6.68 23.21 4.30
C TYR A 189 -7.12 24.07 3.13
N ALA A 190 -8.14 24.92 3.31
CA ALA A 190 -8.69 25.77 2.27
C ALA A 190 -7.71 26.86 1.76
N GLU A 191 -6.74 27.26 2.58
CA GLU A 191 -5.69 28.21 2.19
C GLU A 191 -4.74 27.63 1.14
N ILE A 192 -4.39 26.33 1.27
CA ILE A 192 -3.52 25.62 0.32
C ILE A 192 -4.32 25.04 -0.85
N PHE A 193 -5.54 24.58 -0.55
CA PHE A 193 -6.46 23.95 -1.52
C PHE A 193 -7.78 24.74 -1.52
N PRO A 194 -7.94 25.74 -2.40
CA PRO A 194 -9.13 26.60 -2.43
C PRO A 194 -10.42 25.81 -2.61
N LEU A 195 -11.41 26.08 -1.78
CA LEU A 195 -12.72 25.38 -1.80
C LEU A 195 -13.49 25.59 -3.10
N GLU A 196 -13.29 26.73 -3.76
CA GLU A 196 -13.85 27.02 -5.09
C GLU A 196 -13.40 26.02 -6.16
N ASN A 197 -12.22 25.41 -5.96
CA ASN A 197 -11.66 24.34 -6.81
C ASN A 197 -11.89 22.95 -6.19
N GLY A 198 -12.89 22.79 -5.30
CA GLY A 198 -13.22 21.52 -4.62
C GLY A 198 -12.30 21.15 -3.44
N GLY A 199 -11.30 21.98 -3.15
CA GLY A 199 -10.42 21.83 -2.00
C GLY A 199 -9.50 20.61 -2.04
N LEU A 200 -8.96 20.25 -0.88
CA LEU A 200 -8.10 19.05 -0.70
C LEU A 200 -8.81 17.77 -1.15
N ARG A 201 -10.14 17.67 -0.99
CA ARG A 201 -10.93 16.51 -1.41
C ARG A 201 -10.75 16.24 -2.89
N GLN A 202 -11.02 17.26 -3.72
CA GLN A 202 -10.92 17.11 -5.17
C GLN A 202 -9.49 16.86 -5.61
N ALA A 203 -8.51 17.54 -5.01
CA ALA A 203 -7.10 17.33 -5.31
C ALA A 203 -6.65 15.86 -5.10
N LEU A 204 -7.06 15.24 -3.98
CA LEU A 204 -6.75 13.83 -3.72
C LEU A 204 -7.58 12.87 -4.61
N GLN A 205 -8.83 13.17 -4.90
CA GLN A 205 -9.66 12.40 -5.83
C GLN A 205 -9.10 12.43 -7.26
N GLU A 206 -8.60 13.57 -7.70
CA GLU A 206 -7.88 13.73 -8.96
C GLU A 206 -6.61 12.86 -8.99
N LYS A 207 -5.78 13.00 -7.96
CA LYS A 207 -4.51 12.28 -7.85
C LYS A 207 -4.67 10.76 -7.87
N TYR A 208 -5.69 10.24 -7.18
CA TYR A 208 -5.93 8.79 -7.07
C TYR A 208 -6.96 8.26 -8.06
N ALA A 209 -7.30 9.06 -9.07
CA ALA A 209 -8.20 8.69 -10.17
C ALA A 209 -9.56 8.14 -9.70
N THR A 210 -10.11 8.72 -8.61
CA THR A 210 -11.47 8.40 -8.15
C THR A 210 -12.50 9.35 -8.75
N TRP A 211 -12.47 9.53 -10.05
CA TRP A 211 -13.34 10.40 -10.81
C TRP A 211 -13.73 9.73 -12.15
N SER A 212 -14.78 10.25 -12.78
CA SER A 212 -15.20 9.88 -14.15
C SER A 212 -15.57 11.15 -14.91
N TYR A 213 -15.66 11.07 -16.22
CA TYR A 213 -16.21 12.20 -16.99
C TYR A 213 -17.73 12.23 -16.91
N SER A 214 -18.29 13.45 -17.04
CA SER A 214 -19.72 13.61 -17.34
C SER A 214 -20.03 13.00 -18.72
N LYS A 215 -21.28 12.57 -18.91
CA LYS A 215 -21.72 12.07 -20.22
C LYS A 215 -22.01 13.21 -21.20
N GLU A 216 -22.60 14.28 -20.67
CA GLU A 216 -23.05 15.44 -21.42
C GLU A 216 -21.91 16.44 -21.60
N ALA A 217 -21.78 16.98 -22.80
CA ALA A 217 -20.85 18.06 -23.09
C ALA A 217 -21.37 19.41 -22.52
N ASN A 218 -20.43 20.24 -22.10
CA ASN A 218 -20.67 21.64 -21.85
C ASN A 218 -20.95 22.40 -23.19
N ALA A 219 -21.44 23.63 -23.12
CA ALA A 219 -21.71 24.46 -24.28
C ALA A 219 -20.46 24.70 -25.18
N ASP A 220 -19.26 24.59 -24.60
CA ASP A 220 -17.97 24.73 -25.31
C ASP A 220 -17.43 23.36 -25.84
N GLY A 221 -18.19 22.28 -25.70
CA GLY A 221 -17.80 20.93 -26.13
C GLY A 221 -16.87 20.21 -25.14
N THR A 222 -16.58 20.77 -23.98
CA THR A 222 -15.80 20.12 -22.91
C THR A 222 -16.68 19.20 -22.07
N TYR A 223 -16.04 18.32 -21.27
CA TYR A 223 -16.71 17.38 -20.37
C TYR A 223 -16.16 17.56 -18.97
N ASP A 224 -17.05 17.73 -17.98
CA ASP A 224 -16.68 17.88 -16.59
C ASP A 224 -16.20 16.58 -15.97
N LYS A 225 -15.37 16.67 -14.94
CA LYS A 225 -15.01 15.53 -14.09
C LYS A 225 -15.96 15.41 -12.91
N ILE A 226 -16.52 14.23 -12.74
CA ILE A 226 -17.37 13.86 -11.61
C ILE A 226 -16.51 13.13 -10.58
N TYR A 227 -16.23 13.78 -9.47
CA TYR A 227 -15.39 13.28 -8.40
C TYR A 227 -16.17 12.39 -7.44
N LYS A 228 -15.54 11.27 -7.00
CA LYS A 228 -16.14 10.26 -6.14
C LYS A 228 -15.18 9.89 -5.03
N ASN A 229 -15.72 9.44 -3.89
CA ASN A 229 -14.90 8.98 -2.77
C ASN A 229 -14.23 7.63 -3.03
N PHE A 230 -14.70 6.86 -4.01
CA PHE A 230 -14.14 5.56 -4.36
C PHE A 230 -14.36 5.23 -5.84
N LYS A 231 -13.50 4.36 -6.35
CA LYS A 231 -13.63 3.65 -7.62
C LYS A 231 -13.55 2.16 -7.34
N ALA A 232 -14.48 1.39 -7.90
CA ALA A 232 -14.51 -0.07 -7.79
C ALA A 232 -14.36 -0.70 -9.18
N GLU A 233 -13.54 -1.73 -9.28
CA GLU A 233 -13.26 -2.45 -10.52
C GLU A 233 -13.37 -3.95 -10.28
N LEU A 234 -13.94 -4.68 -11.23
CA LEU A 234 -13.97 -6.14 -11.26
C LEU A 234 -13.04 -6.64 -12.36
N GLY A 235 -12.22 -7.65 -12.05
CA GLY A 235 -11.20 -8.11 -12.98
C GLY A 235 -10.64 -9.49 -12.65
N LEU A 236 -9.50 -9.75 -13.26
CA LEU A 236 -8.69 -10.94 -13.05
C LEU A 236 -7.45 -10.56 -12.24
N THR A 237 -7.08 -11.40 -11.28
CA THR A 237 -5.83 -11.26 -10.55
C THR A 237 -4.97 -12.52 -10.65
N LEU A 238 -3.66 -12.31 -10.84
CA LEU A 238 -2.64 -13.35 -10.75
C LEU A 238 -1.61 -12.91 -9.70
N LYS A 239 -1.39 -13.75 -8.67
CA LYS A 239 -0.40 -13.47 -7.63
C LYS A 239 0.60 -14.63 -7.55
N GLY A 240 1.89 -14.32 -7.47
CA GLY A 240 2.95 -15.28 -7.21
C GLY A 240 3.71 -14.91 -5.95
N SER A 241 4.14 -15.88 -5.16
CA SER A 241 4.96 -15.61 -3.98
C SER A 241 6.00 -16.71 -3.73
N ILE A 242 7.15 -16.28 -3.22
CA ILE A 242 8.23 -17.13 -2.75
C ILE A 242 8.54 -16.74 -1.31
N ASN A 243 8.60 -17.72 -0.42
CA ASN A 243 8.99 -17.54 0.97
C ASN A 243 10.04 -18.61 1.29
N TYR A 244 11.30 -18.25 1.19
CA TYR A 244 12.43 -19.15 1.40
C TYR A 244 13.23 -18.75 2.63
N THR A 245 13.48 -19.71 3.50
CA THR A 245 14.32 -19.53 4.68
C THR A 245 15.38 -20.60 4.71
N TYR A 246 16.64 -20.19 4.79
CA TYR A 246 17.78 -21.08 4.95
C TYR A 246 18.70 -20.54 6.04
N LYS A 247 18.73 -21.21 7.18
CA LYS A 247 19.44 -20.74 8.38
C LYS A 247 19.01 -19.29 8.73
N ASP A 248 19.94 -18.37 8.74
CA ASP A 248 19.78 -16.96 9.07
C ASP A 248 19.35 -16.08 7.86
N LEU A 249 19.30 -16.67 6.66
CA LEU A 249 18.87 -16.00 5.43
C LEU A 249 17.39 -16.23 5.20
N LYS A 250 16.64 -15.15 5.00
CA LYS A 250 15.23 -15.17 4.64
C LYS A 250 14.99 -14.35 3.38
N ILE A 251 14.35 -14.95 2.40
CA ILE A 251 13.97 -14.32 1.13
C ILE A 251 12.46 -14.41 1.00
N ILE A 252 11.79 -13.26 0.90
CA ILE A 252 10.37 -13.18 0.64
C ILE A 252 10.20 -12.31 -0.59
N THR A 253 9.45 -12.80 -1.57
CA THR A 253 9.04 -11.97 -2.69
C THR A 253 7.62 -12.32 -3.10
N SER A 254 6.87 -11.30 -3.52
CA SER A 254 5.52 -11.48 -4.06
C SER A 254 5.31 -10.54 -5.24
N ILE A 255 4.67 -11.05 -6.27
CA ILE A 255 4.19 -10.26 -7.41
C ILE A 255 2.68 -10.42 -7.52
N GLY A 256 2.00 -9.31 -7.73
CA GLY A 256 0.56 -9.26 -8.01
C GLY A 256 0.33 -8.55 -9.34
N LEU A 257 -0.53 -9.13 -10.15
CA LEU A 257 -1.01 -8.55 -11.40
C LEU A 257 -2.54 -8.45 -11.31
N PHE A 258 -3.09 -7.31 -11.67
CA PHE A 258 -4.54 -7.12 -11.78
C PHE A 258 -4.87 -6.50 -13.13
N THR A 259 -5.95 -6.97 -13.77
CA THR A 259 -6.50 -6.36 -14.98
C THR A 259 -8.01 -6.31 -14.90
N PRO A 260 -8.64 -5.14 -15.12
CA PRO A 260 -10.09 -5.01 -15.08
C PRO A 260 -10.74 -5.69 -16.29
N TYR A 261 -11.94 -6.26 -16.10
CA TYR A 261 -12.73 -6.79 -17.21
C TYR A 261 -13.43 -5.70 -18.01
N ALA A 262 -13.93 -4.70 -17.28
CA ALA A 262 -14.66 -3.61 -17.92
C ALA A 262 -13.68 -2.66 -18.60
N TRP A 263 -14.03 -2.28 -19.83
CA TRP A 263 -13.42 -1.14 -20.47
C TRP A 263 -13.96 0.14 -19.80
N ASP A 264 -13.10 0.88 -19.14
CA ASP A 264 -13.44 2.18 -18.54
C ASP A 264 -13.55 3.23 -19.64
N LYS A 265 -14.77 3.37 -20.16
CA LYS A 265 -15.12 4.35 -21.17
C LYS A 265 -16.35 5.13 -20.72
N THR A 266 -16.36 6.42 -21.04
CA THR A 266 -17.52 7.29 -20.84
C THR A 266 -18.20 7.53 -22.19
N GLU A 267 -19.51 7.32 -22.25
CA GLU A 267 -20.31 7.78 -23.39
C GLU A 267 -20.22 9.31 -23.47
N MET A 268 -19.98 9.80 -24.67
CA MET A 268 -19.96 11.24 -24.95
C MET A 268 -21.22 11.62 -25.71
N LEU A 269 -21.95 12.58 -25.17
CA LEU A 269 -23.11 13.20 -25.79
C LEU A 269 -22.77 14.65 -26.13
N ASP A 270 -23.25 15.16 -27.27
CA ASP A 270 -23.14 16.58 -27.59
C ASP A 270 -24.07 17.44 -26.70
N ALA A 271 -24.09 18.74 -26.92
CA ALA A 271 -24.93 19.68 -26.15
C ALA A 271 -26.44 19.45 -26.40
N GLU A 272 -26.82 18.81 -27.48
CA GLU A 272 -28.17 18.41 -27.85
C GLU A 272 -28.54 17.03 -27.31
N GLY A 273 -27.61 16.32 -26.62
CA GLY A 273 -27.83 14.98 -26.06
C GLY A 273 -27.67 13.82 -27.02
N ASN A 274 -27.12 14.04 -28.21
CA ASN A 274 -26.87 12.97 -29.17
C ASN A 274 -25.53 12.27 -28.87
N PHE A 275 -25.48 10.96 -29.09
CA PHE A 275 -24.27 10.19 -28.94
C PHE A 275 -23.23 10.54 -30.01
N VAL A 276 -22.05 10.97 -29.56
CA VAL A 276 -20.92 11.34 -30.46
C VAL A 276 -19.74 10.40 -30.38
N GLY A 277 -19.72 9.46 -29.41
CA GLY A 277 -18.66 8.49 -29.28
C GLY A 277 -18.37 8.04 -27.86
N TYR A 278 -17.20 7.46 -27.64
CA TYR A 278 -16.71 7.06 -26.32
C TYR A 278 -15.38 7.73 -26.03
N ARG A 279 -15.22 8.20 -24.80
CA ARG A 279 -13.92 8.61 -24.26
C ARG A 279 -13.28 7.41 -23.57
N ASP A 280 -12.13 6.99 -24.06
CA ASP A 280 -11.34 5.90 -23.48
C ASP A 280 -10.46 6.45 -22.36
N ASN A 281 -10.60 5.89 -21.15
CA ASN A 281 -9.78 6.22 -19.99
C ASN A 281 -8.54 5.32 -19.91
N ASN A 282 -8.20 4.59 -20.99
CA ASN A 282 -7.06 3.67 -21.11
C ASN A 282 -7.06 2.57 -20.02
N ARG A 283 -8.23 2.18 -19.55
CA ARG A 283 -8.41 1.15 -18.52
C ARG A 283 -9.32 0.06 -19.05
N ARG A 284 -8.74 -1.07 -19.44
CA ARG A 284 -9.45 -2.19 -20.07
C ARG A 284 -8.72 -3.50 -19.84
N PHE A 285 -9.36 -4.62 -20.13
CA PHE A 285 -8.73 -5.93 -20.08
C PHE A 285 -7.44 -5.99 -20.92
N GLY A 286 -6.39 -6.53 -20.30
CA GLY A 286 -5.04 -6.55 -20.87
C GLY A 286 -4.13 -5.40 -20.42
N ASN A 287 -4.67 -4.36 -19.79
CA ASN A 287 -3.91 -3.34 -19.10
C ASN A 287 -3.70 -3.77 -17.65
N PHE A 288 -2.46 -4.00 -17.25
CA PHE A 288 -2.15 -4.58 -15.94
C PHE A 288 -1.66 -3.53 -14.94
N ASP A 289 -2.19 -3.62 -13.72
CA ASP A 289 -1.51 -3.12 -12.55
C ASP A 289 -0.51 -4.15 -12.08
N VAL A 290 0.66 -3.70 -11.68
CA VAL A 290 1.76 -4.54 -11.19
C VAL A 290 2.16 -4.06 -9.80
N ASP A 291 2.21 -4.99 -8.85
CA ASP A 291 2.67 -4.75 -7.47
C ASP A 291 3.68 -5.85 -7.14
N TRP A 292 4.97 -5.51 -7.09
CA TRP A 292 6.03 -6.43 -6.75
C TRP A 292 6.77 -5.95 -5.52
N ASP A 293 6.82 -6.80 -4.49
CA ASP A 293 7.56 -6.57 -3.27
C ASP A 293 8.57 -7.71 -3.07
N ALA A 294 9.79 -7.37 -2.66
CA ALA A 294 10.81 -8.33 -2.29
C ALA A 294 11.56 -7.87 -1.04
N ALA A 295 11.95 -8.82 -0.20
CA ALA A 295 12.80 -8.60 0.95
C ALA A 295 13.81 -9.74 1.09
N ILE A 296 15.08 -9.39 1.24
CA ILE A 296 16.16 -10.28 1.57
C ILE A 296 16.68 -9.85 2.95
N SER A 297 16.60 -10.73 3.93
CA SER A 297 17.00 -10.46 5.30
C SER A 297 18.03 -11.48 5.76
N TYR A 298 19.13 -11.01 6.34
CA TYR A 298 20.14 -11.85 6.97
C TYR A 298 20.28 -11.47 8.44
N GLN A 299 20.06 -12.46 9.31
CA GLN A 299 20.17 -12.31 10.76
C GLN A 299 21.56 -12.78 11.21
N PHE A 300 22.39 -11.87 11.70
CA PHE A 300 23.74 -12.19 12.14
C PHE A 300 23.90 -12.25 13.67
N LEU A 301 22.94 -11.71 14.41
CA LEU A 301 22.76 -11.93 15.86
C LEU A 301 21.29 -12.16 16.16
N LYS A 302 20.95 -12.70 17.35
CA LYS A 302 19.54 -13.02 17.72
C LYS A 302 18.57 -11.83 17.55
N CYS A 303 19.05 -10.60 17.69
CA CYS A 303 18.25 -9.39 17.60
C CYS A 303 18.67 -8.46 16.46
N LEU A 304 19.78 -8.71 15.76
CA LEU A 304 20.30 -7.85 14.71
C LEU A 304 20.15 -8.47 13.33
N ASN A 305 19.58 -7.75 12.40
CA ASN A 305 19.47 -8.16 11.01
C ASN A 305 19.81 -7.03 10.04
N VAL A 306 20.26 -7.42 8.85
CA VAL A 306 20.34 -6.54 7.67
C VAL A 306 19.24 -6.95 6.73
N THR A 307 18.46 -6.00 6.27
CA THR A 307 17.35 -6.26 5.32
C THR A 307 17.45 -5.31 4.15
N LEU A 308 17.48 -5.88 2.94
CA LEU A 308 17.22 -5.17 1.70
C LEU A 308 15.77 -5.40 1.32
N SER A 309 14.97 -4.34 1.30
CA SER A 309 13.57 -4.35 0.85
C SER A 309 13.46 -3.57 -0.44
N THR A 310 12.77 -4.13 -1.44
CA THR A 310 12.48 -3.45 -2.70
C THR A 310 10.99 -3.55 -3.00
N SER A 311 10.44 -2.48 -3.58
CA SER A 311 9.06 -2.42 -4.03
C SER A 311 9.01 -1.77 -5.41
N LEU A 312 8.33 -2.40 -6.35
CA LEU A 312 8.05 -1.88 -7.68
C LEU A 312 6.54 -1.87 -7.89
N LYS A 313 6.02 -0.72 -8.30
CA LYS A 313 4.59 -0.54 -8.56
C LYS A 313 4.38 0.12 -9.91
N TYR A 314 3.43 -0.38 -10.63
CA TYR A 314 2.90 0.23 -11.84
C TYR A 314 1.38 0.11 -11.82
N TYR A 315 0.70 1.23 -11.88
CA TYR A 315 -0.76 1.27 -11.92
C TYR A 315 -1.19 1.95 -13.21
N ASN A 316 -1.83 1.17 -14.07
CA ASN A 316 -2.38 1.70 -15.32
C ASN A 316 -3.50 2.71 -15.00
N GLY A 317 -3.43 3.88 -15.63
CA GLY A 317 -4.35 5.00 -15.37
C GLY A 317 -3.91 5.95 -14.25
N VAL A 318 -2.89 5.61 -13.44
CA VAL A 318 -2.32 6.52 -12.45
C VAL A 318 -1.16 7.30 -13.06
N LYS A 319 -1.35 8.61 -13.19
CA LYS A 319 -0.34 9.51 -13.74
C LYS A 319 0.52 10.11 -12.64
N ILE A 320 1.83 10.09 -12.86
CA ILE A 320 2.86 10.60 -11.95
C ILE A 320 3.65 11.65 -12.69
N ALA A 321 3.83 12.82 -12.07
CA ALA A 321 4.70 13.88 -12.61
C ALA A 321 6.18 13.45 -12.54
N ASP A 322 6.95 13.76 -13.58
CA ASP A 322 8.41 13.73 -13.52
C ASP A 322 9.00 15.03 -12.96
N ALA A 323 10.32 15.17 -13.03
CA ALA A 323 11.03 16.35 -12.56
C ALA A 323 10.63 17.63 -13.33
N ASP A 324 10.17 17.49 -14.58
CA ASP A 324 9.71 18.58 -15.44
C ASP A 324 8.20 18.84 -15.32
N GLY A 325 7.50 18.12 -14.40
CA GLY A 325 6.06 18.23 -14.19
C GLY A 325 5.21 17.50 -15.22
N VAL A 326 5.78 16.72 -16.14
CA VAL A 326 5.04 15.98 -17.16
C VAL A 326 4.36 14.77 -16.55
N LEU A 327 3.03 14.74 -16.65
CA LEU A 327 2.20 13.64 -16.12
C LEU A 327 2.17 12.46 -17.09
N ALA A 328 2.65 11.29 -16.65
CA ALA A 328 2.59 10.03 -17.40
C ALA A 328 2.39 8.83 -16.45
N GLU A 329 1.94 7.70 -17.00
CA GLU A 329 1.96 6.43 -16.29
C GLU A 329 3.42 5.98 -16.14
N ARG A 330 3.87 5.81 -14.89
CA ARG A 330 5.28 5.52 -14.60
C ARG A 330 5.42 4.39 -13.60
N VAL A 331 6.50 3.62 -13.76
CA VAL A 331 6.94 2.66 -12.77
C VAL A 331 7.47 3.41 -11.56
N GLN A 332 6.97 3.04 -10.38
CA GLN A 332 7.44 3.51 -9.09
C GLN A 332 8.37 2.45 -8.51
N PHE A 333 9.57 2.83 -8.13
CA PHE A 333 10.54 1.92 -7.52
C PHE A 333 11.06 2.50 -6.21
N LYS A 334 11.06 1.66 -5.16
CA LYS A 334 11.60 2.00 -3.84
C LYS A 334 12.53 0.88 -3.40
N SER A 335 13.72 1.22 -2.92
CA SER A 335 14.65 0.27 -2.31
C SER A 335 15.17 0.83 -1.00
N ILE A 336 15.19 0.00 0.03
CA ILE A 336 15.65 0.36 1.37
C ILE A 336 16.60 -0.73 1.85
N LEU A 337 17.83 -0.33 2.20
CA LEU A 337 18.75 -1.15 2.95
C LEU A 337 18.71 -0.69 4.42
N GLY A 338 18.31 -1.56 5.30
CA GLY A 338 18.14 -1.27 6.72
C GLY A 338 18.98 -2.19 7.61
N LEU A 339 19.56 -1.59 8.66
CA LEU A 339 20.09 -2.29 9.81
C LEU A 339 19.02 -2.23 10.90
N GLY A 340 18.51 -3.38 11.33
CA GLY A 340 17.38 -3.45 12.23
C GLY A 340 17.68 -4.19 13.53
N VAL A 341 17.05 -3.71 14.59
CA VAL A 341 16.92 -4.45 15.85
C VAL A 341 15.47 -4.89 15.94
N GLY A 342 15.24 -6.20 16.10
CA GLY A 342 13.89 -6.75 16.17
C GLY A 342 13.77 -7.89 17.16
N TYR A 343 12.59 -8.01 17.74
CA TYR A 343 12.17 -9.14 18.56
C TYR A 343 11.18 -9.99 17.77
N SER A 344 11.50 -11.27 17.62
CA SER A 344 10.63 -12.25 16.94
C SER A 344 9.96 -13.16 17.97
N PHE A 345 8.69 -13.46 17.77
CA PHE A 345 7.85 -14.32 18.63
C PHE A 345 7.03 -15.32 17.80
#